data_1be1cae1548420996b98502b00379da6
#
_entry.id   1be1cae1548420996b98502b00379da6
#
_cell.length_a   1.000
_cell.length_b   1.000
_cell.length_c   1.000
_cell.angle_alpha   90.00
_cell.angle_beta   90.00
_cell.angle_gamma   90.00
#
_symmetry.space_group_name_H-M   'P 1'
#
loop_
_entity.id
_entity.type
_entity.pdbx_description
1 polymer ?
#
loop_
_entity_poly.entity_id
_entity_poly.type
_entity_poly.pdbx_seq_one_letter_code
_entity_poly.pdbx_strand_id
1 'polypeptide(L)'
;RELTQGSDGAAVAVELDATNAEARGALIAKQDLVISMLPAFMHMDVMKDCLRLKKNVITPSYVPDALWPLDAEFKKAGLTVLNEMGVDPGIDHMSAMRILDGLHAKGARMEAFESYCGGLVAPESDDNPWGYKFSWNPRNVVLAGQGNAARYIHAGELKYIPYHKLFRRTVQVELPEVGMYEGYAN
;
A
#
# COMPACT_ATOMS: atom_id res chain seq x y z
N ARG A 1 12.80 20.31 3.01
CA ARG A 1 12.54 21.68 3.53
C ARG A 1 11.34 22.31 2.84
N GLU A 2 11.17 22.15 1.54
CA GLU A 2 10.01 22.71 0.81
C GLU A 2 8.67 22.17 1.34
N LEU A 3 8.59 20.88 1.65
CA LEU A 3 7.36 20.25 2.17
C LEU A 3 6.92 20.74 3.56
N THR A 4 7.80 21.43 4.28
CA THR A 4 7.47 22.02 5.59
C THR A 4 7.20 23.51 5.51
N GLN A 5 7.36 24.12 4.34
CA GLN A 5 6.97 25.52 4.11
C GLN A 5 5.44 25.63 4.16
N GLY A 6 4.93 26.57 4.90
CA GLY A 6 3.49 26.75 5.10
C GLY A 6 2.87 25.93 6.25
N SER A 7 3.69 25.19 7.00
CA SER A 7 3.22 24.49 8.19
C SER A 7 3.19 25.35 9.48
N ASP A 8 3.57 26.63 9.36
CA ASP A 8 3.68 27.58 10.48
C ASP A 8 4.48 27.04 11.69
N GLY A 9 5.52 26.25 11.39
CA GLY A 9 6.37 25.60 12.39
C GLY A 9 5.82 24.29 12.98
N ALA A 10 4.64 23.84 12.52
CA ALA A 10 4.08 22.56 12.96
C ALA A 10 4.86 21.33 12.43
N ALA A 11 5.63 21.52 11.36
CA ALA A 11 6.48 20.47 10.79
C ALA A 11 7.95 20.91 10.74
N VAL A 12 8.85 20.02 11.14
CA VAL A 12 10.30 20.24 11.14
C VAL A 12 10.97 19.23 10.23
N ALA A 13 11.73 19.72 9.24
CA ALA A 13 12.53 18.87 8.36
C ALA A 13 13.82 18.46 9.07
N VAL A 14 14.05 17.15 9.15
CA VAL A 14 15.27 16.57 9.72
C VAL A 14 15.96 15.73 8.63
N GLU A 15 17.24 15.99 8.40
CA GLU A 15 18.07 15.14 7.54
C GLU A 15 18.46 13.88 8.33
N LEU A 16 18.14 12.73 7.76
CA LEU A 16 18.37 11.43 8.39
C LEU A 16 18.79 10.39 7.37
N ASP A 17 19.90 9.73 7.59
CA ASP A 17 20.18 8.44 6.97
C ASP A 17 19.42 7.34 7.76
N ALA A 18 18.32 6.87 7.18
CA ALA A 18 17.47 5.86 7.81
C ALA A 18 18.15 4.48 7.96
N THR A 19 19.29 4.23 7.31
CA THR A 19 20.11 3.02 7.51
C THR A 19 20.95 3.08 8.77
N ASN A 20 21.24 4.29 9.28
CA ASN A 20 21.93 4.48 10.53
C ASN A 20 20.97 4.20 11.71
N ALA A 21 21.13 3.03 12.33
CA ALA A 21 20.28 2.56 13.41
C ALA A 21 20.29 3.46 14.66
N GLU A 22 21.43 4.06 15.00
CA GLU A 22 21.56 4.95 16.15
C GLU A 22 20.80 6.25 15.92
N ALA A 23 21.04 6.91 14.77
CA ALA A 23 20.37 8.16 14.42
C ALA A 23 18.85 7.95 14.25
N ARG A 24 18.44 6.85 13.60
CA ARG A 24 17.03 6.47 13.46
C ARG A 24 16.37 6.24 14.82
N GLY A 25 17.01 5.47 15.69
CA GLY A 25 16.52 5.21 17.04
C GLY A 25 16.42 6.48 17.89
N ALA A 26 17.40 7.37 17.83
CA ALA A 26 17.38 8.64 18.54
C ALA A 26 16.23 9.57 18.10
N LEU A 27 15.88 9.54 16.80
CA LEU A 27 14.73 10.29 16.29
C LEU A 27 13.41 9.66 16.74
N ILE A 28 13.26 8.33 16.58
CA ILE A 28 12.07 7.58 16.97
C ILE A 28 11.76 7.75 18.47
N ALA A 29 12.78 7.74 19.31
CA ALA A 29 12.59 7.86 20.76
C ALA A 29 11.84 9.13 21.20
N LYS A 30 11.94 10.20 20.41
CA LYS A 30 11.32 11.51 20.68
C LYS A 30 9.88 11.63 20.17
N GLN A 31 9.36 10.60 19.47
CA GLN A 31 8.04 10.66 18.84
C GLN A 31 7.02 9.83 19.62
N ASP A 32 5.75 10.14 19.48
CA ASP A 32 4.65 9.36 20.02
C ASP A 32 4.16 8.31 19.04
N LEU A 33 4.25 8.61 17.73
CA LEU A 33 3.85 7.76 16.63
C LEU A 33 4.89 7.89 15.49
N VAL A 34 5.17 6.79 14.83
CA VAL A 34 6.05 6.75 13.65
C VAL A 34 5.22 6.40 12.42
N ILE A 35 5.30 7.21 11.38
CA ILE A 35 4.77 6.89 10.05
C ILE A 35 5.96 6.59 9.13
N SER A 36 6.11 5.32 8.75
CA SER A 36 7.22 4.91 7.89
C SER A 36 6.80 4.91 6.43
N MET A 37 7.34 5.86 5.67
CA MET A 37 7.16 5.98 4.21
C MET A 37 8.42 5.56 3.44
N LEU A 38 9.30 4.81 4.08
CA LEU A 38 10.52 4.27 3.50
C LEU A 38 10.22 3.16 2.48
N PRO A 39 11.20 2.75 1.65
CA PRO A 39 11.08 1.54 0.86
C PRO A 39 10.73 0.31 1.71
N ALA A 40 9.92 -0.59 1.19
CA ALA A 40 9.33 -1.72 1.94
C ALA A 40 10.34 -2.56 2.71
N PHE A 41 11.53 -2.79 2.15
CA PHE A 41 12.59 -3.58 2.79
C PHE A 41 13.19 -2.94 4.06
N MET A 42 12.95 -1.64 4.28
CA MET A 42 13.44 -0.92 5.46
C MET A 42 12.43 -0.86 6.62
N HIS A 43 11.17 -1.19 6.38
CA HIS A 43 10.13 -1.07 7.42
C HIS A 43 10.41 -1.96 8.63
N MET A 44 10.94 -3.17 8.42
CA MET A 44 11.22 -4.08 9.53
C MET A 44 12.21 -3.53 10.55
N ASP A 45 13.20 -2.76 10.11
CA ASP A 45 14.16 -2.12 11.03
C ASP A 45 13.49 -1.03 11.85
N VAL A 46 12.62 -0.23 11.21
CA VAL A 46 11.81 0.79 11.90
C VAL A 46 10.87 0.14 12.91
N MET A 47 10.19 -0.96 12.54
CA MET A 47 9.26 -1.67 13.41
C MET A 47 9.97 -2.27 14.64
N LYS A 48 11.15 -2.86 14.46
CA LYS A 48 11.98 -3.35 15.57
C LYS A 48 12.42 -2.24 16.50
N ASP A 49 12.82 -1.08 15.95
CA ASP A 49 13.15 0.07 16.77
C ASP A 49 11.93 0.61 17.52
N CYS A 50 10.76 0.66 16.87
CA CYS A 50 9.50 1.07 17.50
C CYS A 50 9.11 0.13 18.64
N LEU A 51 9.23 -1.19 18.47
CA LEU A 51 8.99 -2.17 19.52
C LEU A 51 9.93 -1.95 20.72
N ARG A 52 11.22 -1.84 20.46
CA ARG A 52 12.27 -1.58 21.49
C ARG A 52 12.05 -0.28 22.24
N LEU A 53 11.62 0.78 21.55
CA LEU A 53 11.41 2.12 22.08
C LEU A 53 9.98 2.38 22.54
N LYS A 54 9.10 1.37 22.46
CA LYS A 54 7.68 1.41 22.85
C LYS A 54 6.91 2.51 22.12
N LYS A 55 7.00 2.50 20.78
CA LYS A 55 6.30 3.44 19.91
C LYS A 55 5.34 2.70 18.96
N ASN A 56 4.21 3.33 18.68
CA ASN A 56 3.29 2.86 17.65
C ASN A 56 3.87 3.15 16.27
N VAL A 57 3.52 2.34 15.27
CA VAL A 57 4.03 2.53 13.91
C VAL A 57 2.96 2.27 12.86
N ILE A 58 2.97 3.09 11.82
CA ILE A 58 2.07 3.01 10.66
C ILE A 58 2.91 2.98 9.38
N THR A 59 2.49 2.21 8.39
CA THR A 59 3.10 2.16 7.06
C THR A 59 2.07 1.88 5.97
N PRO A 60 2.22 2.43 4.76
CA PRO A 60 1.37 2.11 3.62
C PRO A 60 1.65 0.73 3.01
N SER A 61 2.74 0.06 3.38
CA SER A 61 3.16 -1.18 2.76
C SER A 61 2.41 -2.40 3.30
N TYR A 62 2.38 -3.47 2.49
CA TYR A 62 1.84 -4.78 2.89
C TYR A 62 2.48 -5.31 4.17
N VAL A 63 1.74 -6.18 4.87
CA VAL A 63 2.27 -6.89 6.03
C VAL A 63 3.36 -7.87 5.57
N PRO A 64 4.62 -7.70 5.95
CA PRO A 64 5.65 -8.66 5.60
C PRO A 64 5.57 -9.90 6.50
N ASP A 65 5.85 -11.08 5.94
CA ASP A 65 5.86 -12.34 6.70
C ASP A 65 6.76 -12.28 7.95
N ALA A 66 7.87 -11.55 7.85
CA ALA A 66 8.80 -11.35 8.95
C ALA A 66 8.23 -10.57 10.15
N LEU A 67 7.05 -9.93 10.00
CA LEU A 67 6.39 -9.19 11.08
C LEU A 67 5.59 -10.13 11.99
N TRP A 68 5.01 -11.20 11.47
CA TRP A 68 4.15 -12.10 12.24
C TRP A 68 4.78 -12.66 13.52
N PRO A 69 6.08 -13.05 13.53
CA PRO A 69 6.75 -13.48 14.76
C PRO A 69 6.79 -12.43 15.87
N LEU A 70 6.69 -11.13 15.53
CA LEU A 70 6.72 -10.03 16.50
C LEU A 70 5.33 -9.62 17.03
N ASP A 71 4.24 -10.19 16.49
CA ASP A 71 2.87 -9.85 16.84
C ASP A 71 2.62 -9.97 18.35
N ALA A 72 3.04 -11.08 18.95
CA ALA A 72 2.90 -11.33 20.39
C ALA A 72 3.65 -10.30 21.25
N GLU A 73 4.82 -9.86 20.80
CA GLU A 73 5.64 -8.87 21.51
C GLU A 73 5.02 -7.48 21.44
N PHE A 74 4.50 -7.07 20.27
CA PHE A 74 3.77 -5.81 20.12
C PHE A 74 2.52 -5.80 20.99
N LYS A 75 1.71 -6.86 20.97
CA LYS A 75 0.52 -7.00 21.83
C LYS A 75 0.87 -6.92 23.31
N LYS A 76 1.90 -7.65 23.76
CA LYS A 76 2.36 -7.61 25.16
C LYS A 76 2.84 -6.22 25.58
N ALA A 77 3.44 -5.47 24.65
CA ALA A 77 3.87 -4.10 24.90
C ALA A 77 2.73 -3.07 24.85
N GLY A 78 1.51 -3.47 24.46
CA GLY A 78 0.37 -2.56 24.27
C GLY A 78 0.55 -1.62 23.07
N LEU A 79 1.29 -2.06 22.06
CA LEU A 79 1.63 -1.26 20.90
C LEU A 79 0.82 -1.68 19.67
N THR A 80 0.56 -0.71 18.81
CA THR A 80 -0.15 -0.89 17.55
C THR A 80 0.83 -0.77 16.38
N VAL A 81 0.75 -1.75 15.46
CA VAL A 81 1.37 -1.70 14.14
C VAL A 81 0.25 -1.73 13.11
N LEU A 82 0.13 -0.68 12.31
CA LEU A 82 -0.82 -0.62 11.20
C LEU A 82 -0.05 -0.64 9.87
N ASN A 83 -0.14 -1.74 9.19
CA ASN A 83 0.28 -1.87 7.80
C ASN A 83 -0.89 -1.54 6.86
N GLU A 84 -0.61 -1.44 5.58
CA GLU A 84 -1.64 -1.30 4.53
C GLU A 84 -2.49 -0.03 4.70
N MET A 85 -1.84 1.06 5.14
CA MET A 85 -2.47 2.36 5.34
C MET A 85 -2.13 3.33 4.20
N GLY A 86 -2.17 2.82 2.97
CA GLY A 86 -1.96 3.56 1.72
C GLY A 86 -3.22 3.72 0.89
N VAL A 87 -3.05 3.89 -0.42
CA VAL A 87 -4.14 3.86 -1.40
C VAL A 87 -4.47 2.41 -1.76
N ASP A 88 -3.45 1.65 -2.17
CA ASP A 88 -3.44 0.23 -2.45
C ASP A 88 -2.05 -0.32 -2.03
N PRO A 89 -2.03 -1.02 -0.92
CA PRO A 89 -3.14 -1.44 -0.05
C PRO A 89 -3.60 -0.37 0.96
N GLY A 90 -4.91 -0.25 1.11
CA GLY A 90 -5.51 0.58 2.17
C GLY A 90 -6.88 1.15 1.82
N ILE A 91 -6.94 2.32 1.20
CA ILE A 91 -8.20 3.03 0.89
C ILE A 91 -9.09 2.17 -0.02
N ASP A 92 -8.53 1.45 -0.98
CA ASP A 92 -9.24 0.52 -1.86
C ASP A 92 -10.00 -0.54 -1.05
N HIS A 93 -9.35 -1.17 -0.08
CA HIS A 93 -9.96 -2.17 0.80
C HIS A 93 -11.01 -1.56 1.73
N MET A 94 -10.72 -0.40 2.33
CA MET A 94 -11.66 0.28 3.23
C MET A 94 -12.91 0.75 2.48
N SER A 95 -12.78 1.27 1.27
CA SER A 95 -13.91 1.69 0.44
C SER A 95 -14.74 0.49 -0.02
N ALA A 96 -14.10 -0.60 -0.42
CA ALA A 96 -14.76 -1.85 -0.75
C ALA A 96 -15.57 -2.39 0.43
N MET A 97 -14.97 -2.49 1.61
CA MET A 97 -15.65 -2.98 2.82
C MET A 97 -16.82 -2.09 3.22
N ARG A 98 -16.68 -0.78 3.12
CA ARG A 98 -17.80 0.15 3.37
C ARG A 98 -19.02 -0.13 2.49
N ILE A 99 -18.79 -0.45 1.21
CA ILE A 99 -19.87 -0.79 0.26
C ILE A 99 -20.46 -2.16 0.62
N LEU A 100 -19.61 -3.17 0.81
CA LEU A 100 -20.01 -4.53 1.11
C LEU A 100 -20.81 -4.63 2.41
N ASP A 101 -20.34 -4.00 3.48
CA ASP A 101 -21.03 -3.97 4.78
C ASP A 101 -22.39 -3.28 4.67
N GLY A 102 -22.44 -2.17 3.92
CA GLY A 102 -23.70 -1.47 3.66
C GLY A 102 -24.73 -2.28 2.85
N LEU A 103 -24.27 -3.13 1.93
CA LEU A 103 -25.12 -4.06 1.17
C LEU A 103 -25.56 -5.25 2.02
N HIS A 104 -24.65 -5.85 2.79
CA HIS A 104 -24.97 -6.95 3.70
C HIS A 104 -25.97 -6.53 4.77
N ALA A 105 -25.86 -5.32 5.33
CA ALA A 105 -26.82 -4.79 6.29
C ALA A 105 -28.23 -4.66 5.72
N LYS A 106 -28.37 -4.57 4.40
CA LYS A 106 -29.66 -4.57 3.68
C LYS A 106 -30.12 -5.97 3.25
N GLY A 107 -29.41 -7.01 3.64
CA GLY A 107 -29.73 -8.39 3.27
C GLY A 107 -29.33 -8.76 1.84
N ALA A 108 -28.50 -7.96 1.17
CA ALA A 108 -28.02 -8.28 -0.16
C ALA A 108 -27.02 -9.43 -0.15
N ARG A 109 -27.07 -10.27 -1.20
CA ARG A 109 -26.09 -11.31 -1.47
C ARG A 109 -25.14 -10.83 -2.55
N MET A 110 -23.84 -10.95 -2.30
CA MET A 110 -22.84 -10.64 -3.30
C MET A 110 -22.74 -11.76 -4.32
N GLU A 111 -22.88 -11.44 -5.59
CA GLU A 111 -22.73 -12.37 -6.72
C GLU A 111 -21.38 -12.20 -7.42
N ALA A 112 -20.89 -10.95 -7.50
CA ALA A 112 -19.59 -10.63 -8.08
C ALA A 112 -18.97 -9.46 -7.32
N PHE A 113 -17.65 -9.45 -7.26
CA PHE A 113 -16.84 -8.36 -6.74
C PHE A 113 -15.61 -8.17 -7.61
N GLU A 114 -15.44 -6.97 -8.13
CA GLU A 114 -14.27 -6.56 -8.89
C GLU A 114 -13.82 -5.20 -8.36
N SER A 115 -12.52 -5.08 -8.07
CA SER A 115 -11.90 -3.84 -7.63
C SER A 115 -10.68 -3.56 -8.50
N TYR A 116 -10.61 -2.34 -9.01
CA TYR A 116 -9.52 -1.91 -9.87
C TYR A 116 -8.77 -0.75 -9.22
N CYS A 117 -7.46 -0.83 -9.21
CA CYS A 117 -6.58 0.24 -8.78
C CYS A 117 -5.43 0.39 -9.78
N GLY A 118 -5.08 1.62 -10.11
CA GLY A 118 -3.96 1.89 -11.01
C GLY A 118 -3.51 3.34 -10.93
N GLY A 119 -2.22 3.55 -11.19
CA GLY A 119 -1.66 4.90 -11.34
C GLY A 119 -1.86 5.39 -12.76
N LEU A 120 -2.91 6.16 -13.01
CA LEU A 120 -3.20 6.72 -14.31
C LEU A 120 -2.61 8.13 -14.45
N VAL A 121 -2.21 8.47 -15.68
CA VAL A 121 -1.81 9.83 -16.04
C VAL A 121 -3.05 10.64 -16.33
N ALA A 122 -3.17 11.83 -15.73
CA ALA A 122 -4.25 12.74 -16.05
C ALA A 122 -4.17 13.15 -17.55
N PRO A 123 -5.32 13.25 -18.26
CA PRO A 123 -5.32 13.50 -19.70
C PRO A 123 -4.48 14.72 -20.14
N GLU A 124 -4.49 15.78 -19.35
CA GLU A 124 -3.71 17.00 -19.60
C GLU A 124 -2.19 16.79 -19.44
N SER A 125 -1.78 15.70 -18.83
CA SER A 125 -0.38 15.34 -18.60
C SER A 125 0.09 14.16 -19.43
N ASP A 126 -0.78 13.59 -20.26
CA ASP A 126 -0.46 12.43 -21.12
C ASP A 126 0.25 12.89 -22.40
N ASP A 127 1.56 13.08 -22.29
CA ASP A 127 2.44 13.64 -23.33
C ASP A 127 3.46 12.65 -23.87
N ASN A 128 3.26 11.36 -23.67
CA ASN A 128 4.18 10.32 -24.13
C ASN A 128 3.43 9.08 -24.69
N PRO A 129 4.06 8.32 -25.59
CA PRO A 129 3.39 7.21 -26.26
C PRO A 129 3.03 6.02 -25.37
N TRP A 130 3.48 6.02 -24.11
CA TRP A 130 3.17 4.98 -23.15
C TRP A 130 1.88 5.24 -22.37
N GLY A 131 1.35 6.49 -22.39
CA GLY A 131 0.22 6.88 -21.54
C GLY A 131 0.52 6.66 -20.06
N TYR A 132 1.80 6.71 -19.66
CA TYR A 132 2.24 6.40 -18.30
C TYR A 132 3.39 7.29 -17.85
N LYS A 133 3.38 7.65 -16.57
CA LYS A 133 4.49 8.35 -15.90
C LYS A 133 4.75 7.72 -14.54
N PHE A 134 6.01 7.58 -14.16
CA PHE A 134 6.37 7.13 -12.84
C PHE A 134 6.13 8.26 -11.82
N SER A 135 5.08 8.16 -11.05
CA SER A 135 4.72 9.13 -10.00
C SER A 135 5.15 8.69 -8.59
N TRP A 136 5.68 7.47 -8.48
CA TRP A 136 6.15 6.88 -7.23
C TRP A 136 7.37 5.99 -7.50
N ASN A 137 7.63 4.94 -6.74
CA ASN A 137 8.83 4.11 -6.88
C ASN A 137 8.84 3.32 -8.21
N PRO A 138 9.69 3.68 -9.21
CA PRO A 138 9.70 3.00 -10.51
C PRO A 138 10.02 1.51 -10.41
N ARG A 139 10.88 1.12 -9.46
CA ARG A 139 11.22 -0.29 -9.25
C ARG A 139 9.99 -1.11 -8.88
N ASN A 140 9.15 -0.61 -7.99
CA ASN A 140 7.95 -1.32 -7.57
C ASN A 140 6.96 -1.48 -8.73
N VAL A 141 6.84 -0.47 -9.59
CA VAL A 141 6.00 -0.56 -10.80
C VAL A 141 6.49 -1.66 -11.74
N VAL A 142 7.80 -1.69 -12.02
CA VAL A 142 8.41 -2.71 -12.89
C VAL A 142 8.29 -4.11 -12.30
N LEU A 143 8.37 -4.22 -10.97
CA LEU A 143 8.32 -5.51 -10.26
C LEU A 143 6.90 -5.94 -9.90
N ALA A 144 5.89 -5.11 -10.08
CA ALA A 144 4.50 -5.41 -9.68
C ALA A 144 3.96 -6.71 -10.27
N GLY A 145 4.39 -7.06 -11.49
CA GLY A 145 4.05 -8.33 -12.12
C GLY A 145 5.00 -9.48 -11.78
N GLN A 146 6.01 -9.29 -10.94
CA GLN A 146 6.95 -10.36 -10.56
C GLN A 146 6.49 -11.03 -9.28
N GLY A 147 6.36 -12.34 -9.29
CA GLY A 147 6.05 -13.05 -8.06
C GLY A 147 5.14 -14.26 -8.28
N ASN A 148 4.19 -14.40 -7.39
CA ASN A 148 3.27 -15.51 -7.36
C ASN A 148 2.19 -15.42 -8.46
N ALA A 149 1.50 -16.54 -8.71
CA ALA A 149 0.32 -16.53 -9.56
C ALA A 149 -0.78 -15.67 -8.94
N ALA A 150 -1.48 -14.89 -9.75
CA ALA A 150 -2.70 -14.24 -9.33
C ALA A 150 -3.78 -15.27 -9.01
N ARG A 151 -4.62 -15.01 -8.00
CA ARG A 151 -5.69 -15.89 -7.54
C ARG A 151 -7.00 -15.13 -7.55
N TYR A 152 -8.04 -15.74 -8.10
CA TYR A 152 -9.38 -15.17 -8.13
C TYR A 152 -10.43 -16.29 -8.12
N ILE A 153 -11.64 -15.96 -7.75
CA ILE A 153 -12.77 -16.89 -7.80
C ILE A 153 -13.58 -16.59 -9.05
N HIS A 154 -13.87 -17.64 -9.84
CA HIS A 154 -14.77 -17.54 -10.99
C HIS A 154 -15.72 -18.73 -11.00
N ALA A 155 -17.02 -18.45 -11.08
CA ALA A 155 -18.08 -19.47 -11.00
C ALA A 155 -17.95 -20.37 -9.76
N GLY A 156 -17.56 -19.81 -8.61
CA GLY A 156 -17.41 -20.51 -7.35
C GLY A 156 -16.12 -21.33 -7.22
N GLU A 157 -15.26 -21.34 -8.22
CA GLU A 157 -13.99 -22.09 -8.21
C GLU A 157 -12.79 -21.16 -8.12
N LEU A 158 -11.79 -21.55 -7.32
CA LEU A 158 -10.51 -20.84 -7.24
C LEU A 158 -9.70 -21.07 -8.51
N LYS A 159 -9.37 -19.98 -9.19
CA LYS A 159 -8.57 -19.98 -10.42
C LYS A 159 -7.22 -19.31 -10.18
N TYR A 160 -6.24 -19.67 -11.00
CA TYR A 160 -4.89 -19.14 -10.97
C TYR A 160 -4.45 -18.64 -12.33
N ILE A 161 -3.78 -17.50 -12.38
CA ILE A 161 -3.09 -17.02 -13.57
C ILE A 161 -1.59 -17.01 -13.25
N PRO A 162 -0.79 -17.87 -13.91
CA PRO A 162 0.65 -17.85 -13.74
C PRO A 162 1.24 -16.50 -14.14
N TYR A 163 2.28 -16.07 -13.43
CA TYR A 163 2.95 -14.79 -13.64
C TYR A 163 3.17 -14.44 -15.14
N HIS A 164 3.74 -15.36 -15.92
CA HIS A 164 4.06 -15.13 -17.34
C HIS A 164 2.83 -14.96 -18.24
N LYS A 165 1.62 -15.13 -17.70
CA LYS A 165 0.34 -14.96 -18.43
C LYS A 165 -0.49 -13.78 -17.91
N LEU A 166 -0.08 -13.09 -16.85
CA LEU A 166 -0.86 -12.00 -16.24
C LEU A 166 -1.26 -10.95 -17.27
N PHE A 167 -0.30 -10.36 -17.94
CA PHE A 167 -0.53 -9.31 -18.94
C PHE A 167 -1.09 -9.80 -20.29
N ARG A 168 -1.34 -11.10 -20.43
CA ARG A 168 -2.02 -11.70 -21.58
C ARG A 168 -3.50 -11.97 -21.33
N ARG A 169 -3.96 -11.75 -20.12
CA ARG A 169 -5.35 -11.94 -19.68
C ARG A 169 -5.84 -10.66 -19.05
N THR A 170 -6.10 -9.69 -19.91
CA THR A 170 -6.65 -8.40 -19.53
C THR A 170 -8.17 -8.38 -19.71
N VAL A 171 -8.81 -7.49 -18.98
CA VAL A 171 -10.22 -7.11 -19.16
C VAL A 171 -10.28 -5.64 -19.50
N GLN A 172 -11.28 -5.24 -20.28
CA GLN A 172 -11.51 -3.83 -20.55
C GLN A 172 -12.25 -3.20 -19.39
N VAL A 173 -11.70 -2.11 -18.88
CA VAL A 173 -12.26 -1.32 -17.78
C VAL A 173 -12.57 0.07 -18.30
N GLU A 174 -13.85 0.44 -18.31
CA GLU A 174 -14.30 1.78 -18.64
C GLU A 174 -14.29 2.66 -17.39
N LEU A 175 -13.54 3.75 -17.45
CA LEU A 175 -13.59 4.80 -16.42
C LEU A 175 -14.38 5.97 -16.99
N PRO A 176 -15.56 6.30 -16.42
CA PRO A 176 -16.38 7.41 -16.89
C PRO A 176 -15.57 8.70 -16.98
N GLU A 177 -15.71 9.44 -18.09
CA GLU A 177 -15.05 10.71 -18.38
C GLU A 177 -13.52 10.64 -18.55
N VAL A 178 -12.90 9.45 -18.36
CA VAL A 178 -11.44 9.27 -18.44
C VAL A 178 -11.05 8.42 -19.64
N GLY A 179 -11.71 7.27 -19.85
CA GLY A 179 -11.44 6.40 -21.00
C GLY A 179 -11.47 4.90 -20.70
N MET A 180 -11.03 4.14 -21.71
CA MET A 180 -10.94 2.68 -21.65
C MET A 180 -9.52 2.26 -21.28
N TYR A 181 -9.40 1.34 -20.33
CA TYR A 181 -8.12 0.81 -19.85
C TYR A 181 -8.14 -0.71 -19.82
N GLU A 182 -6.96 -1.30 -19.81
CA GLU A 182 -6.80 -2.74 -19.64
C GLU A 182 -6.44 -3.05 -18.18
N GLY A 183 -7.34 -3.77 -17.49
CA GLY A 183 -7.10 -4.30 -16.15
C GLY A 183 -6.57 -5.72 -16.21
N TYR A 184 -5.73 -6.09 -15.27
CA TYR A 184 -5.26 -7.47 -15.08
C TYR A 184 -5.37 -7.86 -13.60
N ALA A 185 -5.54 -9.17 -13.34
CA ALA A 185 -5.56 -9.67 -11.98
C ALA A 185 -4.12 -9.78 -11.42
N ASN A 186 -3.91 -9.41 -10.18
CA ASN A 186 -2.63 -9.57 -9.49
C ASN A 186 -2.82 -10.13 -8.07
#